data_f4b9c80c1f655021f570e67a7a9796da
#
_entry.id   f4b9c80c1f655021f570e67a7a9796da
#
_cell.length_a   1.000
_cell.length_b   1.000
_cell.length_c   1.000
_cell.angle_alpha   90.00
_cell.angle_beta   90.00
_cell.angle_gamma   90.00
#
_symmetry.space_group_name_H-M   'P 1'
#
loop_
_entity.id
_entity.type
_entity.pdbx_description
1 polymer ?
#
loop_
_entity_poly.entity_id
_entity_poly.type
_entity_poly.pdbx_seq_one_letter_code
_entity_poly.pdbx_strand_id
1 'polypeptide(L)'
;MDFYKKMANDHKEAKLINYGLTDIGKPLSLFVMSKDKDFDPASLKRKNKRILLINNAIHPGEPCGVDACIKLVDDLLVKKKAPFNLNNLVICIVPMYNIGGALNRNCCSRVNQNGPKEYGFRGNAKNLDLNRDFIKADSKNAKAFFQIFKEWDPDVFIDTHTSNGADYQYVMTLI
;
A
#
# COMPACT_ATOMS: atom_id res chain seq x y z
N MET A 1 6.80 3.85 -7.80
CA MET A 1 5.59 4.53 -8.36
C MET A 1 5.45 4.34 -9.87
N ASP A 2 6.54 4.36 -10.64
CA ASP A 2 6.48 4.27 -12.11
C ASP A 2 5.90 2.94 -12.60
N PHE A 3 6.17 1.84 -11.88
CA PHE A 3 5.52 0.56 -12.14
C PHE A 3 3.98 0.67 -12.10
N TYR A 4 3.41 1.25 -11.04
CA TYR A 4 1.94 1.38 -10.90
C TYR A 4 1.33 2.34 -11.93
N LYS A 5 2.05 3.42 -12.28
CA LYS A 5 1.64 4.31 -13.38
C LYS A 5 1.59 3.55 -14.71
N LYS A 6 2.66 2.78 -14.99
CA LYS A 6 2.73 1.95 -16.19
C LYS A 6 1.57 0.94 -16.22
N MET A 7 1.33 0.22 -15.14
CA MET A 7 0.24 -0.76 -15.07
C MET A 7 -1.13 -0.12 -15.27
N ALA A 8 -1.38 1.06 -14.69
CA ALA A 8 -2.64 1.79 -14.89
C ALA A 8 -2.83 2.33 -16.30
N ASN A 9 -1.76 2.64 -17.01
CA ASN A 9 -1.82 3.08 -18.41
C ASN A 9 -2.01 1.92 -19.39
N ASP A 10 -1.35 0.78 -19.12
CA ASP A 10 -1.33 -0.36 -20.04
C ASP A 10 -2.54 -1.29 -19.89
N HIS A 11 -3.21 -1.25 -18.72
CA HIS A 11 -4.29 -2.18 -18.39
C HIS A 11 -5.58 -1.44 -18.01
N LYS A 12 -6.65 -1.66 -18.77
CA LYS A 12 -7.97 -1.06 -18.52
C LYS A 12 -8.63 -1.53 -17.22
N GLU A 13 -8.17 -2.64 -16.68
CA GLU A 13 -8.59 -3.20 -15.38
C GLU A 13 -7.91 -2.53 -14.19
N ALA A 14 -7.01 -1.58 -14.44
CA ALA A 14 -6.26 -0.88 -13.41
C ALA A 14 -6.44 0.64 -13.50
N LYS A 15 -6.41 1.30 -12.34
CA LYS A 15 -6.47 2.75 -12.23
C LYS A 15 -5.59 3.22 -11.07
N LEU A 16 -4.89 4.33 -11.27
CA LEU A 16 -4.17 5.02 -10.22
C LEU A 16 -4.92 6.30 -9.85
N ILE A 17 -5.30 6.43 -8.59
CA ILE A 17 -6.08 7.55 -8.07
C ILE A 17 -5.22 8.28 -7.05
N ASN A 18 -5.15 9.61 -7.12
CA ASN A 18 -4.45 10.42 -6.15
C ASN A 18 -5.44 11.01 -5.15
N TYR A 19 -5.10 10.87 -3.88
CA TYR A 19 -5.81 11.46 -2.75
C TYR A 19 -5.06 12.68 -2.21
N GLY A 20 -5.39 13.14 -1.02
CA GLY A 20 -4.79 14.32 -0.43
C GLY A 20 -3.25 14.29 -0.36
N LEU A 21 -2.63 15.43 -0.11
CA LEU A 21 -1.19 15.56 -0.02
C LEU A 21 -0.67 14.98 1.30
N THR A 22 0.45 14.29 1.23
CA THR A 22 1.24 13.86 2.40
C THR A 22 2.05 15.03 2.97
N ASP A 23 2.69 14.83 4.12
CA ASP A 23 3.50 15.87 4.78
C ASP A 23 4.74 16.31 3.97
N ILE A 24 5.16 15.53 2.97
CA ILE A 24 6.20 15.93 2.02
C ILE A 24 5.64 16.65 0.77
N GLY A 25 4.35 16.95 0.73
CA GLY A 25 3.71 17.65 -0.38
C GLY A 25 3.47 16.78 -1.64
N LYS A 26 3.68 15.47 -1.57
CA LYS A 26 3.34 14.53 -2.66
C LYS A 26 1.98 13.88 -2.38
N PRO A 27 1.18 13.61 -3.41
CA PRO A 27 -0.12 12.96 -3.22
C PRO A 27 0.05 11.53 -2.72
N LEU A 28 -0.84 11.10 -1.83
CA LEU A 28 -1.02 9.70 -1.51
C LEU A 28 -1.80 9.04 -2.66
N SER A 29 -1.25 7.99 -3.23
CA SER A 29 -1.85 7.31 -4.38
C SER A 29 -2.46 5.98 -3.97
N LEU A 30 -3.61 5.67 -4.54
CA LEU A 30 -4.27 4.37 -4.48
C LEU A 30 -4.25 3.73 -5.86
N PHE A 31 -3.71 2.53 -5.97
CA PHE A 31 -3.80 1.71 -7.16
C PHE A 31 -4.94 0.73 -7.01
N VAL A 32 -5.85 0.70 -7.96
CA VAL A 32 -7.06 -0.12 -7.93
C VAL A 32 -7.05 -1.09 -9.09
N MET A 33 -7.34 -2.35 -8.81
CA MET A 33 -7.60 -3.38 -9.81
C MET A 33 -9.04 -3.85 -9.72
N SER A 34 -9.77 -3.75 -10.83
CA SER A 34 -11.16 -4.19 -10.97
C SER A 34 -11.36 -4.84 -12.34
N LYS A 35 -11.74 -6.11 -12.36
CA LYS A 35 -12.00 -6.85 -13.60
C LYS A 35 -13.10 -6.21 -14.44
N ASP A 36 -14.08 -5.61 -13.79
CA ASP A 36 -15.21 -4.96 -14.45
C ASP A 36 -14.86 -3.58 -15.01
N LYS A 37 -13.63 -3.09 -14.79
CA LYS A 37 -13.18 -1.72 -15.17
C LYS A 37 -14.04 -0.64 -14.51
N ASP A 38 -14.67 -0.98 -13.41
CA ASP A 38 -15.44 -0.08 -12.57
C ASP A 38 -14.56 0.32 -11.38
N PHE A 39 -14.44 1.61 -11.14
CA PHE A 39 -13.60 2.19 -10.10
C PHE A 39 -14.39 3.16 -9.20
N ASP A 40 -15.73 3.03 -9.23
CA ASP A 40 -16.61 3.73 -8.31
C ASP A 40 -16.97 2.80 -7.14
N PRO A 41 -16.51 3.09 -5.90
CA PRO A 41 -16.75 2.25 -4.73
C PRO A 41 -18.25 1.97 -4.49
N ALA A 42 -19.10 2.97 -4.68
CA ALA A 42 -20.54 2.81 -4.49
C ALA A 42 -21.17 1.85 -5.53
N SER A 43 -20.73 1.94 -6.78
CA SER A 43 -21.13 1.02 -7.85
C SER A 43 -20.67 -0.41 -7.56
N LEU A 44 -19.41 -0.58 -7.14
CA LEU A 44 -18.82 -1.87 -6.81
C LEU A 44 -19.56 -2.56 -5.66
N LYS A 45 -19.94 -1.81 -4.62
CA LYS A 45 -20.75 -2.33 -3.50
C LYS A 45 -22.15 -2.76 -3.95
N ARG A 46 -22.83 -1.96 -4.79
CA ARG A 46 -24.12 -2.37 -5.36
C ARG A 46 -24.04 -3.67 -6.18
N LYS A 47 -22.88 -3.93 -6.80
CA LYS A 47 -22.56 -5.17 -7.51
C LYS A 47 -22.09 -6.30 -6.61
N ASN A 48 -22.17 -6.12 -5.28
CA ASN A 48 -21.70 -7.08 -4.27
C ASN A 48 -20.24 -7.51 -4.44
N LYS A 49 -19.37 -6.58 -4.91
CA LYS A 49 -17.94 -6.81 -4.94
C LYS A 49 -17.35 -6.66 -3.54
N ARG A 50 -16.36 -7.47 -3.23
CA ARG A 50 -15.57 -7.35 -2.01
C ARG A 50 -14.34 -6.47 -2.27
N ILE A 51 -14.01 -5.63 -1.32
CA ILE A 51 -12.90 -4.69 -1.44
C ILE A 51 -11.81 -5.08 -0.45
N LEU A 52 -10.66 -5.42 -0.99
CA LEU A 52 -9.42 -5.64 -0.23
C LEU A 52 -8.55 -4.39 -0.34
N LEU A 53 -8.24 -3.76 0.77
CA LEU A 53 -7.29 -2.66 0.85
C LEU A 53 -5.98 -3.15 1.46
N ILE A 54 -4.88 -2.92 0.73
CA ILE A 54 -3.52 -3.24 1.19
C ILE A 54 -2.74 -1.94 1.34
N ASN A 55 -2.24 -1.68 2.54
CA ASN A 55 -1.39 -0.54 2.85
C ASN A 55 0.06 -0.99 2.96
N ASN A 56 0.96 -0.35 2.22
CA ASN A 56 2.37 -0.70 2.21
C ASN A 56 3.24 0.43 2.73
N ALA A 57 4.33 0.03 3.36
CA ALA A 57 5.41 0.93 3.76
C ALA A 57 4.97 2.06 4.69
N ILE A 58 4.16 1.76 5.69
CA ILE A 58 3.99 2.65 6.84
C ILE A 58 5.36 2.89 7.49
N HIS A 59 6.19 1.86 7.52
CA HIS A 59 7.63 1.94 7.77
C HIS A 59 8.39 1.58 6.48
N PRO A 60 8.97 2.54 5.77
CA PRO A 60 9.62 2.29 4.47
C PRO A 60 10.85 1.38 4.52
N GLY A 61 11.40 1.15 5.71
CA GLY A 61 12.44 0.14 5.93
C GLY A 61 11.93 -1.30 5.95
N GLU A 62 10.65 -1.53 5.70
CA GLU A 62 9.97 -2.85 5.66
C GLU A 62 9.43 -3.11 4.24
N PRO A 63 10.30 -3.43 3.24
CA PRO A 63 9.92 -3.42 1.83
C PRO A 63 9.12 -4.63 1.37
N CYS A 64 9.02 -5.70 2.16
CA CYS A 64 8.43 -6.97 1.73
C CYS A 64 7.01 -6.84 1.15
N GLY A 65 6.15 -6.03 1.79
CA GLY A 65 4.79 -5.79 1.29
C GLY A 65 4.76 -5.04 -0.04
N VAL A 66 5.70 -4.09 -0.22
CA VAL A 66 5.84 -3.35 -1.49
C VAL A 66 6.19 -4.30 -2.63
N ASP A 67 7.20 -5.16 -2.42
CA ASP A 67 7.66 -6.12 -3.42
C ASP A 67 6.60 -7.19 -3.69
N ALA A 68 5.93 -7.68 -2.65
CA ALA A 68 4.82 -8.63 -2.78
C ALA A 68 3.66 -8.06 -3.60
N CYS A 69 3.31 -6.78 -3.39
CA CYS A 69 2.25 -6.13 -4.17
C CYS A 69 2.66 -5.89 -5.62
N ILE A 70 3.92 -5.53 -5.89
CA ILE A 70 4.43 -5.42 -7.26
C ILE A 70 4.31 -6.78 -7.97
N LYS A 71 4.75 -7.85 -7.31
CA LYS A 71 4.61 -9.21 -7.85
C LYS A 71 3.15 -9.60 -8.06
N LEU A 72 2.27 -9.31 -7.12
CA LEU A 72 0.84 -9.60 -7.21
C LEU A 72 0.22 -8.92 -8.43
N VAL A 73 0.50 -7.63 -8.62
CA VAL A 73 0.00 -6.85 -9.77
C VAL A 73 0.52 -7.42 -11.10
N ASP A 74 1.80 -7.77 -11.16
CA ASP A 74 2.41 -8.39 -12.34
C ASP A 74 1.79 -9.76 -12.66
N ASP A 75 1.61 -10.59 -11.65
CA ASP A 75 0.99 -11.91 -11.80
C ASP A 75 -0.47 -11.82 -12.27
N LEU A 76 -1.23 -10.82 -11.78
CA LEU A 76 -2.64 -10.62 -12.13
C LEU A 76 -2.84 -9.97 -13.49
N LEU A 77 -2.13 -8.89 -13.79
CA LEU A 77 -2.37 -8.08 -14.99
C LEU A 77 -1.53 -8.51 -16.18
N VAL A 78 -0.26 -8.87 -15.97
CA VAL A 78 0.68 -9.18 -17.05
C VAL A 78 0.70 -10.67 -17.33
N LYS A 79 1.03 -11.48 -16.34
CA LYS A 79 1.17 -12.94 -16.50
C LYS A 79 -0.15 -13.69 -16.52
N LYS A 80 -1.22 -13.09 -15.98
CA LYS A 80 -2.56 -13.71 -15.85
C LYS A 80 -2.52 -15.07 -15.13
N LYS A 81 -1.63 -15.18 -14.13
CA LYS A 81 -1.35 -16.40 -13.35
C LYS A 81 -1.78 -16.25 -11.91
N ALA A 82 -3.01 -15.88 -11.65
CA ALA A 82 -3.48 -15.77 -10.27
C ALA A 82 -4.08 -17.09 -9.78
N PRO A 83 -3.85 -17.49 -8.53
CA PRO A 83 -4.50 -18.63 -7.91
C PRO A 83 -5.99 -18.37 -7.59
N PHE A 84 -6.45 -17.15 -7.80
CA PHE A 84 -7.82 -16.69 -7.55
C PHE A 84 -8.27 -15.77 -8.70
N ASN A 85 -9.57 -15.58 -8.82
CA ASN A 85 -10.13 -14.67 -9.83
C ASN A 85 -10.65 -13.38 -9.20
N LEU A 86 -10.64 -12.32 -9.99
CA LEU A 86 -11.12 -10.99 -9.58
C LEU A 86 -12.62 -10.78 -9.87
N ASN A 87 -13.41 -11.85 -10.10
CA ASN A 87 -14.83 -11.68 -10.45
C ASN A 87 -15.61 -10.93 -9.37
N ASN A 88 -15.36 -11.28 -8.10
CA ASN A 88 -16.06 -10.69 -6.95
C ASN A 88 -15.12 -9.88 -6.05
N LEU A 89 -13.88 -9.66 -6.47
CA LEU A 89 -12.86 -9.00 -5.66
C LEU A 89 -12.30 -7.78 -6.39
N VAL A 90 -12.23 -6.67 -5.70
CA VAL A 90 -11.49 -5.46 -6.10
C VAL A 90 -10.30 -5.32 -5.16
N ILE A 91 -9.13 -5.12 -5.71
CA ILE A 91 -7.90 -4.95 -4.94
C ILE A 91 -7.46 -3.50 -5.01
N CYS A 92 -7.38 -2.88 -3.86
CA CYS A 92 -6.91 -1.52 -3.63
C CYS A 92 -5.57 -1.57 -2.94
N ILE A 93 -4.55 -0.94 -3.49
CA ILE A 93 -3.19 -0.92 -2.94
C ILE A 93 -2.75 0.52 -2.74
N VAL A 94 -2.35 0.86 -1.53
CA VAL A 94 -1.53 2.05 -1.26
C VAL A 94 -0.07 1.64 -1.45
N PRO A 95 0.58 2.04 -2.57
CA PRO A 95 1.91 1.52 -2.91
C PRO A 95 2.99 1.94 -1.93
N MET A 96 2.84 3.14 -1.34
CA MET A 96 3.81 3.74 -0.44
C MET A 96 3.10 4.76 0.45
N TYR A 97 2.77 4.36 1.68
CA TYR A 97 2.07 5.25 2.61
C TYR A 97 2.99 6.35 3.16
N ASN A 98 4.17 5.97 3.64
CA ASN A 98 5.17 6.91 4.16
C ASN A 98 6.15 7.35 3.07
N ILE A 99 5.70 8.21 2.16
CA ILE A 99 6.54 8.71 1.05
C ILE A 99 7.74 9.52 1.60
N GLY A 100 7.54 10.31 2.65
CA GLY A 100 8.60 11.11 3.25
C GLY A 100 9.74 10.26 3.79
N GLY A 101 9.41 9.23 4.56
CA GLY A 101 10.38 8.26 5.06
C GLY A 101 11.04 7.46 3.94
N ALA A 102 10.29 7.11 2.89
CA ALA A 102 10.82 6.36 1.75
C ALA A 102 11.87 7.15 0.95
N LEU A 103 11.76 8.47 0.92
CA LEU A 103 12.73 9.36 0.27
C LEU A 103 13.95 9.67 1.16
N ASN A 104 13.82 9.50 2.47
CA ASN A 104 14.91 9.66 3.43
C ASN A 104 15.63 8.32 3.63
N ARG A 105 16.46 7.95 2.67
CA ARG A 105 17.18 6.67 2.65
C ARG A 105 18.51 6.76 3.38
N ASN A 106 18.82 5.74 4.15
CA ASN A 106 20.11 5.58 4.83
C ASN A 106 20.38 4.10 5.15
N CYS A 107 21.62 3.80 5.61
CA CYS A 107 22.07 2.44 5.90
C CYS A 107 21.64 1.91 7.27
N CYS A 108 21.33 2.80 8.23
CA CYS A 108 21.64 2.41 9.61
C CYS A 108 20.49 2.63 10.60
N SER A 109 19.29 2.97 10.12
CA SER A 109 18.10 3.20 10.95
C SER A 109 17.41 1.91 11.44
N ARG A 110 17.82 0.73 10.94
CA ARG A 110 17.28 -0.58 11.32
C ARG A 110 18.42 -1.58 11.56
N VAL A 111 18.98 -1.53 12.75
CA VAL A 111 20.19 -2.27 13.14
C VAL A 111 20.06 -3.80 13.06
N ASN A 112 18.85 -4.33 13.14
CA ASN A 112 18.60 -5.79 13.17
C ASN A 112 18.21 -6.35 11.79
N GLN A 113 18.40 -5.60 10.69
CA GLN A 113 18.10 -6.06 9.34
C GLN A 113 19.37 -6.15 8.50
N ASN A 114 19.56 -7.28 7.80
CA ASN A 114 20.72 -7.54 6.95
C ASN A 114 20.68 -6.86 5.57
N GLY A 115 19.70 -6.09 5.28
CA GLY A 115 19.55 -5.39 4.01
C GLY A 115 18.15 -4.84 3.82
N PRO A 116 17.90 -4.11 2.74
CA PRO A 116 18.84 -3.68 1.70
C PRO A 116 19.93 -2.73 2.22
N LYS A 117 20.96 -2.46 1.39
CA LYS A 117 22.09 -1.57 1.76
C LYS A 117 21.64 -0.19 2.22
N GLU A 118 20.59 0.32 1.60
CA GLU A 118 19.92 1.56 1.99
C GLU A 118 18.40 1.33 2.01
N TYR A 119 17.75 1.79 3.04
CA TYR A 119 16.30 1.67 3.21
C TYR A 119 15.71 2.97 3.78
N GLY A 120 14.39 3.13 3.66
CA GLY A 120 13.71 4.33 4.09
C GLY A 120 13.65 4.46 5.62
N PHE A 121 13.52 5.70 6.07
CA PHE A 121 13.42 6.05 7.48
C PHE A 121 12.02 5.76 8.03
N ARG A 122 11.93 5.39 9.32
CA ARG A 122 10.68 5.03 9.98
C ARG A 122 9.69 6.19 10.06
N GLY A 123 10.16 7.38 10.48
CA GLY A 123 9.34 8.58 10.58
C GLY A 123 8.99 9.17 9.21
N ASN A 124 7.88 9.90 9.15
CA ASN A 124 7.51 10.66 7.96
C ASN A 124 8.34 11.97 7.84
N ALA A 125 7.99 12.85 6.90
CA ALA A 125 8.68 14.12 6.68
C ALA A 125 8.67 15.08 7.90
N LYS A 126 7.78 14.84 8.86
CA LYS A 126 7.72 15.55 10.16
C LYS A 126 8.25 14.72 11.32
N ASN A 127 8.94 13.63 11.04
CA ASN A 127 9.44 12.69 12.04
C ASN A 127 8.34 12.06 12.92
N LEU A 128 7.13 11.93 12.39
CA LEU A 128 6.03 11.23 13.05
C LEU A 128 6.06 9.74 12.67
N ASP A 129 5.84 8.87 13.65
CA ASP A 129 5.58 7.45 13.39
C ASP A 129 4.12 7.28 12.95
N LEU A 130 3.90 7.01 11.67
CA LEU A 130 2.56 6.88 11.11
C LEU A 130 1.80 5.68 11.68
N ASN A 131 2.50 4.67 12.23
CA ASN A 131 1.88 3.55 12.94
C ASN A 131 1.45 3.92 14.39
N ARG A 132 1.53 5.19 14.76
CA ARG A 132 0.97 5.76 16.00
C ARG A 132 -0.05 6.87 15.70
N ASP A 133 -0.39 7.06 14.42
CA ASP A 133 -1.17 8.22 13.97
C ASP A 133 -2.59 7.86 13.50
N PHE A 134 -2.98 6.60 13.45
CA PHE A 134 -4.33 6.17 13.06
C PHE A 134 -5.43 6.64 14.02
N ILE A 135 -5.11 6.93 15.28
CA ILE A 135 -6.07 7.48 16.25
C ILE A 135 -6.04 9.00 16.23
N LYS A 136 -4.83 9.58 16.22
CA LYS A 136 -4.63 11.04 16.35
C LYS A 136 -4.90 11.80 15.06
N ALA A 137 -4.54 11.20 13.91
CA ALA A 137 -4.65 11.82 12.59
C ALA A 137 -3.96 13.20 12.48
N ASP A 138 -2.80 13.33 13.11
CA ASP A 138 -2.04 14.59 13.14
C ASP A 138 -1.38 14.86 11.77
N SER A 139 -0.92 13.80 11.09
CA SER A 139 -0.25 13.92 9.80
C SER A 139 -1.22 14.13 8.63
N LYS A 140 -0.73 14.79 7.58
CA LYS A 140 -1.44 14.83 6.30
C LYS A 140 -1.56 13.44 5.66
N ASN A 141 -0.57 12.56 5.92
CA ASN A 141 -0.61 11.17 5.48
C ASN A 141 -1.86 10.45 6.03
N ALA A 142 -2.10 10.52 7.34
CA ALA A 142 -3.26 9.90 7.97
C ALA A 142 -4.58 10.46 7.44
N LYS A 143 -4.67 11.78 7.28
CA LYS A 143 -5.86 12.44 6.73
C LYS A 143 -6.18 11.97 5.30
N ALA A 144 -5.16 11.86 4.43
CA ALA A 144 -5.32 11.34 3.08
C ALA A 144 -5.70 9.85 3.08
N PHE A 145 -5.12 9.05 3.98
CA PHE A 145 -5.45 7.63 4.13
C PHE A 145 -6.90 7.44 4.60
N PHE A 146 -7.37 8.26 5.54
CA PHE A 146 -8.76 8.18 6.00
C PHE A 146 -9.78 8.54 4.92
N GLN A 147 -9.42 9.43 3.99
CA GLN A 147 -10.28 9.65 2.81
C GLN A 147 -10.39 8.37 1.98
N ILE A 148 -9.26 7.69 1.71
CA ILE A 148 -9.26 6.39 1.02
C ILE A 148 -10.13 5.38 1.78
N PHE A 149 -9.86 5.20 3.07
CA PHE A 149 -10.53 4.20 3.89
C PHE A 149 -12.04 4.43 3.98
N LYS A 150 -12.46 5.69 4.17
CA LYS A 150 -13.88 6.07 4.24
C LYS A 150 -14.59 5.89 2.90
N GLU A 151 -13.95 6.27 1.80
CA GLU A 151 -14.55 6.20 0.47
C GLU A 151 -14.68 4.75 -0.02
N TRP A 152 -13.62 3.97 0.15
CA TRP A 152 -13.58 2.58 -0.30
C TRP A 152 -14.24 1.61 0.67
N ASP A 153 -14.31 1.93 1.97
CA ASP A 153 -14.93 1.15 3.03
C ASP A 153 -14.65 -0.37 2.85
N PRO A 154 -13.38 -0.79 3.02
CA PRO A 154 -12.93 -2.12 2.63
C PRO A 154 -13.54 -3.22 3.50
N ASP A 155 -13.85 -4.39 2.89
CA ASP A 155 -14.24 -5.59 3.61
C ASP A 155 -13.05 -6.23 4.36
N VAL A 156 -11.84 -6.09 3.80
CA VAL A 156 -10.59 -6.55 4.40
C VAL A 156 -9.53 -5.48 4.26
N PHE A 157 -8.83 -5.21 5.35
CA PHE A 157 -7.68 -4.32 5.39
C PHE A 157 -6.42 -5.08 5.80
N ILE A 158 -5.35 -4.93 5.04
CA ILE A 158 -4.03 -5.49 5.35
C ILE A 158 -3.03 -4.34 5.45
N ASP A 159 -2.34 -4.23 6.58
CA ASP A 159 -1.19 -3.36 6.75
C ASP A 159 0.07 -4.21 6.80
N THR A 160 0.98 -3.99 5.86
CA THR A 160 2.14 -4.86 5.67
C THR A 160 3.31 -4.39 6.53
N HIS A 161 3.84 -5.34 7.33
CA HIS A 161 4.99 -5.12 8.19
C HIS A 161 6.01 -6.24 8.05
N THR A 162 7.21 -6.00 8.60
CA THR A 162 8.18 -7.05 8.89
C THR A 162 8.55 -7.01 10.36
N SER A 163 9.06 -8.14 10.88
CA SER A 163 9.63 -8.17 12.21
C SER A 163 10.84 -7.23 12.31
N ASN A 164 11.17 -6.77 13.52
CA ASN A 164 12.34 -5.93 13.76
C ASN A 164 13.64 -6.77 13.84
N GLY A 165 13.81 -7.75 12.95
CA GLY A 165 14.95 -8.67 12.93
C GLY A 165 14.82 -9.84 13.91
N ALA A 166 13.64 -10.06 14.52
CA ALA A 166 13.36 -11.27 15.27
C ALA A 166 13.27 -12.46 14.32
N ASP A 167 13.96 -13.55 14.68
CA ASP A 167 13.90 -14.82 13.96
C ASP A 167 12.70 -15.63 14.46
N TYR A 168 11.56 -15.42 13.83
CA TYR A 168 10.35 -16.17 14.12
C TYR A 168 10.33 -17.50 13.39
N GLN A 169 9.82 -18.53 14.06
CA GLN A 169 9.65 -19.86 13.47
C GLN A 169 8.71 -19.87 12.27
N TYR A 170 7.79 -18.92 12.19
CA TYR A 170 6.78 -18.83 11.15
C TYR A 170 7.16 -17.77 10.10
N VAL A 171 6.95 -18.12 8.83
CA VAL A 171 7.21 -17.20 7.71
C VAL A 171 6.22 -16.02 7.71
N MET A 172 4.99 -16.25 8.16
CA MET A 172 3.96 -15.23 8.30
C MET A 172 3.37 -15.26 9.70
N THR A 173 3.23 -14.08 10.30
CA THR A 173 2.55 -13.89 11.57
C THR A 173 1.44 -12.86 11.39
N LEU A 174 0.24 -13.21 11.83
CA LEU A 174 -0.89 -12.26 11.95
C LEU A 174 -0.95 -11.76 13.39
N ILE A 175 -1.16 -10.45 13.55
CA ILE A 175 -1.28 -9.79 14.84
C ILE A 175 -2.67 -9.19 14.96
#